data_c25e860e1d71707266d1d297b6249551
#
_entry.id   c25e860e1d71707266d1d297b6249551
#
_cell.length_a   1.000
_cell.length_b   1.000
_cell.length_c   1.000
_cell.angle_alpha   90.00
_cell.angle_beta   90.00
_cell.angle_gamma   90.00
#
_symmetry.space_group_name_H-M   'P 1'
#
loop_
_entity.id
_entity.type
_entity.pdbx_description
1 polymer ?
#
loop_
_entity_poly.entity_id
_entity_poly.type
_entity_poly.pdbx_seq_one_letter_code
_entity_poly.pdbx_strand_id
1 'polypeptide(L)'
;MRVIADSAIARNSQPWFLPDFGENWRWRTALAFRIGKLGKNVASRFADRYLDAVTLLWVAEADGFGAGDYMDGAVVCGNWIPLNEVPEAAASLLADVTRSATIKHGDILAIMNPDDPTPIRINDHISLSLDETEVLNFNVK
;
A
#
# COMPACT_ATOMS: atom_id res chain seq x y z
N MET A 1 11.09 -0.60 1.37
CA MET A 1 10.27 -0.97 0.19
C MET A 1 10.04 -2.46 0.17
N ARG A 2 8.86 -2.89 -0.22
CA ARG A 2 8.52 -4.31 -0.38
C ARG A 2 8.03 -4.56 -1.79
N VAL A 3 8.34 -5.73 -2.31
CA VAL A 3 7.73 -6.21 -3.56
C VAL A 3 6.41 -6.88 -3.19
N ILE A 4 5.32 -6.39 -3.76
CA ILE A 4 3.98 -6.93 -3.51
C ILE A 4 3.46 -7.53 -4.81
N ALA A 5 3.06 -8.81 -4.76
CA ALA A 5 2.48 -9.47 -5.92
C ALA A 5 1.12 -8.84 -6.26
N ASP A 6 0.86 -8.68 -7.55
CA ASP A 6 -0.41 -8.11 -8.03
C ASP A 6 -1.62 -8.90 -7.49
N SER A 7 -1.51 -10.23 -7.43
CA SER A 7 -2.55 -11.10 -6.89
C SER A 7 -2.81 -10.91 -5.39
N ALA A 8 -1.89 -10.30 -4.65
CA ALA A 8 -2.08 -10.01 -3.23
C ALA A 8 -3.03 -8.83 -2.98
N ILE A 9 -3.31 -8.02 -4.00
CA ILE A 9 -4.10 -6.80 -3.86
C ILE A 9 -5.60 -7.10 -3.96
N ALA A 10 -6.38 -6.68 -2.96
CA ALA A 10 -7.82 -6.83 -2.90
C ALA A 10 -8.53 -5.47 -2.88
N ARG A 11 -9.83 -5.49 -3.15
CA ARG A 11 -10.68 -4.29 -3.14
C ARG A 11 -11.15 -3.94 -1.74
N ASN A 12 -11.18 -2.66 -1.41
CA ASN A 12 -11.55 -2.17 -0.08
C ASN A 12 -13.04 -2.30 0.27
N SER A 13 -13.90 -2.55 -0.72
CA SER A 13 -15.36 -2.63 -0.53
C SER A 13 -15.86 -4.04 -0.23
N GLN A 14 -14.97 -5.03 -0.24
CA GLN A 14 -15.31 -6.42 -0.02
C GLN A 14 -14.85 -6.89 1.36
N PRO A 15 -15.59 -7.81 2.02
CA PRO A 15 -15.12 -8.38 3.29
C PRO A 15 -13.75 -9.04 3.12
N TRP A 16 -12.90 -8.89 4.09
CA TRP A 16 -11.62 -9.60 4.15
C TRP A 16 -11.77 -10.81 5.06
N PHE A 17 -11.47 -11.99 4.56
CA PHE A 17 -11.63 -13.23 5.31
C PHE A 17 -10.33 -13.60 6.01
N LEU A 18 -10.41 -13.73 7.35
CA LEU A 18 -9.26 -14.16 8.14
C LEU A 18 -8.90 -15.60 7.73
N PRO A 19 -7.63 -15.84 7.32
CA PRO A 19 -7.21 -17.19 6.96
C PRO A 19 -7.34 -18.17 8.14
N ASP A 20 -7.61 -19.45 7.83
CA ASP A 20 -7.67 -20.53 8.81
C ASP A 20 -6.30 -21.15 9.09
N PHE A 21 -5.24 -20.57 8.56
CA PHE A 21 -3.84 -20.95 8.75
C PHE A 21 -3.04 -19.74 9.23
N GLY A 22 -1.83 -20.00 9.69
CA GLY A 22 -0.96 -18.95 10.23
C GLY A 22 -1.32 -18.58 11.67
N GLU A 23 -0.45 -17.85 12.33
CA GLU A 23 -0.61 -17.44 13.72
C GLU A 23 -0.35 -15.95 13.89
N ASN A 24 -1.06 -15.33 14.86
CA ASN A 24 -0.86 -13.93 15.22
C ASN A 24 -1.04 -12.98 14.03
N TRP A 25 -2.15 -13.14 13.31
CA TRP A 25 -2.50 -12.24 12.23
C TRP A 25 -2.60 -10.81 12.73
N ARG A 26 -1.96 -9.90 12.01
CA ARG A 26 -1.90 -8.48 12.33
C ARG A 26 -1.83 -7.65 11.05
N TRP A 27 -2.12 -6.37 11.17
CA TRP A 27 -2.10 -5.49 10.01
C TRP A 27 -1.32 -4.22 10.27
N ARG A 28 -0.79 -3.65 9.22
CA ARG A 28 -0.17 -2.33 9.16
C ARG A 28 -0.71 -1.58 7.97
N THR A 29 -0.50 -0.27 7.99
CA THR A 29 -0.78 0.57 6.84
C THR A 29 0.49 0.86 6.07
N ALA A 30 0.31 1.22 4.80
CA ALA A 30 1.36 1.80 3.98
C ALA A 30 0.78 2.99 3.23
N LEU A 31 1.57 4.02 3.09
CA LEU A 31 1.23 5.16 2.25
C LEU A 31 1.65 4.80 0.82
N ALA A 32 0.70 4.81 -0.11
CA ALA A 32 0.92 4.35 -1.48
C ALA A 32 0.76 5.48 -2.47
N PHE A 33 1.69 5.56 -3.41
CA PHE A 33 1.68 6.54 -4.50
C PHE A 33 1.59 5.81 -5.83
N ARG A 34 0.70 6.25 -6.70
CA ARG A 34 0.53 5.66 -8.02
C ARG A 34 1.45 6.31 -9.02
N ILE A 35 2.16 5.47 -9.78
CA ILE A 35 3.00 5.92 -10.88
C ILE A 35 2.11 6.15 -12.10
N GLY A 36 2.17 7.36 -12.65
CA GLY A 36 1.38 7.73 -13.82
C GLY A 36 2.16 7.80 -15.13
N LYS A 37 3.46 7.49 -15.10
CA LYS A 37 4.32 7.71 -16.25
C LYS A 37 5.55 6.81 -16.22
N LEU A 38 5.98 6.32 -17.37
CA LEU A 38 7.22 5.56 -17.52
C LEU A 38 8.43 6.40 -17.11
N GLY A 39 9.33 5.83 -16.32
CA GLY A 39 10.53 6.54 -15.89
C GLY A 39 11.65 5.63 -15.40
N LYS A 40 12.86 6.15 -15.49
CA LYS A 40 14.09 5.57 -14.95
C LYS A 40 15.05 6.70 -14.62
N ASN A 41 15.87 6.52 -13.58
CA ASN A 41 16.81 7.56 -13.14
C ASN A 41 16.12 8.92 -12.92
N VAL A 42 14.99 8.91 -12.24
CA VAL A 42 14.19 10.11 -12.00
C VAL A 42 14.81 10.90 -10.85
N ALA A 43 15.14 12.16 -11.09
CA ALA A 43 15.59 13.05 -10.02
C ALA A 43 14.41 13.41 -9.10
N SER A 44 14.68 13.51 -7.78
CA SER A 44 13.63 13.79 -6.79
C SER A 44 12.83 15.07 -7.10
N ARG A 45 13.48 16.09 -7.66
CA ARG A 45 12.83 17.35 -8.04
C ARG A 45 11.77 17.21 -9.13
N PHE A 46 11.74 16.10 -9.85
CA PHE A 46 10.78 15.82 -10.92
C PHE A 46 9.71 14.81 -10.50
N ALA A 47 9.65 14.43 -9.23
CA ALA A 47 8.71 13.42 -8.76
C ALA A 47 7.24 13.76 -9.04
N ASP A 48 6.87 15.05 -9.03
CA ASP A 48 5.53 15.53 -9.33
C ASP A 48 5.05 15.19 -10.76
N ARG A 49 5.98 14.88 -11.65
CA ARG A 49 5.67 14.47 -13.03
C ARG A 49 5.33 12.99 -13.15
N TYR A 50 5.64 12.20 -12.12
CA TYR A 50 5.51 10.74 -12.15
C TYR A 50 4.48 10.21 -11.18
N LEU A 51 4.23 10.88 -10.06
CA LEU A 51 3.29 10.47 -9.03
C LEU A 51 1.99 11.26 -9.18
N ASP A 52 0.87 10.57 -9.47
CA ASP A 52 -0.39 11.24 -9.77
C ASP A 52 -1.49 11.07 -8.72
N ALA A 53 -1.36 10.10 -7.82
CA ALA A 53 -2.38 9.82 -6.82
C ALA A 53 -1.77 9.16 -5.59
N VAL A 54 -2.51 9.26 -4.48
CA VAL A 54 -2.10 8.71 -3.19
C VAL A 54 -3.27 7.97 -2.54
N THR A 55 -2.97 6.92 -1.78
CA THR A 55 -3.94 6.23 -0.94
C THR A 55 -3.25 5.51 0.20
N LEU A 56 -4.01 4.77 1.00
CA LEU A 56 -3.48 3.88 2.01
C LEU A 56 -3.65 2.43 1.56
N LEU A 57 -2.67 1.61 1.91
CA LEU A 57 -2.77 0.15 1.84
C LEU A 57 -2.95 -0.39 3.26
N TRP A 58 -3.79 -1.41 3.39
CA TRP A 58 -3.89 -2.23 4.59
C TRP A 58 -3.22 -3.55 4.29
N VAL A 59 -2.19 -3.90 5.06
CA VAL A 59 -1.33 -5.05 4.77
C VAL A 59 -1.41 -6.05 5.92
N ALA A 60 -1.88 -7.26 5.62
CA ALA A 60 -1.97 -8.35 6.59
C ALA A 60 -0.69 -9.18 6.60
N GLU A 61 -0.27 -9.59 7.77
CA GLU A 61 0.89 -10.49 7.95
C GLU A 61 0.68 -11.40 9.15
N ALA A 62 1.39 -12.51 9.19
CA ALA A 62 1.36 -13.49 10.28
C ALA A 62 2.78 -13.92 10.63
N ASP A 63 2.92 -14.57 11.80
CA ASP A 63 4.24 -15.05 12.25
C ASP A 63 4.81 -16.08 11.27
N GLY A 64 6.07 -15.88 10.91
CA GLY A 64 6.77 -16.77 9.98
C GLY A 64 6.21 -16.81 8.57
N PHE A 65 5.30 -15.88 8.24
CA PHE A 65 4.59 -15.88 6.96
C PHE A 65 4.46 -14.45 6.45
N GLY A 66 5.20 -14.10 5.40
CA GLY A 66 5.17 -12.77 4.79
C GLY A 66 3.96 -12.58 3.89
N ALA A 67 2.76 -12.76 4.46
CA ALA A 67 1.50 -12.83 3.71
C ALA A 67 1.24 -11.60 2.84
N GLY A 68 1.61 -10.42 3.32
CA GLY A 68 1.43 -9.18 2.57
C GLY A 68 2.18 -9.10 1.26
N ASP A 69 3.15 -9.98 1.04
CA ASP A 69 4.00 -9.94 -0.15
C ASP A 69 3.41 -10.75 -1.31
N TYR A 70 2.79 -11.89 -1.03
CA TYR A 70 2.38 -12.82 -2.07
C TYR A 70 1.09 -13.60 -1.82
N MET A 71 0.49 -13.53 -0.63
CA MET A 71 -0.77 -14.20 -0.38
C MET A 71 -1.91 -13.45 -1.08
N ASP A 72 -2.79 -14.17 -1.76
CA ASP A 72 -3.94 -13.58 -2.43
C ASP A 72 -4.79 -12.76 -1.46
N GLY A 73 -5.03 -11.52 -1.82
CA GLY A 73 -5.88 -10.62 -1.04
C GLY A 73 -5.28 -10.10 0.27
N ALA A 74 -4.00 -10.37 0.55
CA ALA A 74 -3.37 -9.92 1.80
C ALA A 74 -3.21 -8.40 1.89
N VAL A 75 -3.25 -7.70 0.77
CA VAL A 75 -3.14 -6.24 0.71
C VAL A 75 -4.46 -5.67 0.21
N VAL A 76 -5.08 -4.82 1.01
CA VAL A 76 -6.29 -4.11 0.59
C VAL A 76 -5.90 -2.69 0.18
N CYS A 77 -6.15 -2.35 -1.08
CA CYS A 77 -5.83 -1.04 -1.63
C CYS A 77 -7.01 -0.09 -1.45
N GLY A 78 -6.77 1.07 -0.87
CA GLY A 78 -7.78 2.10 -0.70
C GLY A 78 -8.15 2.80 -2.01
N ASN A 79 -9.12 3.69 -1.94
CA ASN A 79 -9.51 4.54 -3.05
C ASN A 79 -8.44 5.59 -3.30
N TRP A 80 -8.07 5.78 -4.56
CA TRP A 80 -7.05 6.75 -4.94
C TRP A 80 -7.57 8.18 -4.84
N ILE A 81 -6.74 9.07 -4.28
CA ILE A 81 -7.00 10.50 -4.19
C ILE A 81 -5.98 11.22 -5.07
N PRO A 82 -6.40 12.23 -5.86
CA PRO A 82 -5.45 13.04 -6.62
C PRO A 82 -4.37 13.64 -5.71
N LEU A 83 -3.12 13.56 -6.14
CA LEU A 83 -1.99 14.08 -5.39
C LEU A 83 -1.72 15.52 -5.79
N ASN A 84 -1.80 16.45 -4.84
CA ASN A 84 -1.56 17.88 -5.08
C ASN A 84 -0.10 18.26 -4.87
N GLU A 85 0.54 17.65 -3.87
CA GLU A 85 1.92 17.94 -3.51
C GLU A 85 2.62 16.64 -3.15
N VAL A 86 3.81 16.41 -3.72
CA VAL A 86 4.58 15.19 -3.46
C VAL A 86 5.40 15.36 -2.20
N PRO A 87 5.19 14.52 -1.16
CA PRO A 87 6.04 14.56 0.03
C PRO A 87 7.50 14.25 -0.30
N GLU A 88 8.42 14.86 0.43
CA GLU A 88 9.85 14.67 0.22
C GLU A 88 10.27 13.20 0.35
N ALA A 89 9.70 12.48 1.31
CA ALA A 89 9.99 11.06 1.49
C ALA A 89 9.63 10.23 0.25
N ALA A 90 8.49 10.53 -0.39
CA ALA A 90 8.09 9.86 -1.63
C ALA A 90 9.00 10.22 -2.80
N ALA A 91 9.38 11.49 -2.91
CA ALA A 91 10.30 11.95 -3.96
C ALA A 91 11.67 11.30 -3.84
N SER A 92 12.20 11.19 -2.62
CA SER A 92 13.48 10.53 -2.36
C SER A 92 13.43 9.04 -2.65
N LEU A 93 12.36 8.37 -2.25
CA LEU A 93 12.17 6.94 -2.52
C LEU A 93 12.07 6.68 -4.04
N LEU A 94 11.33 7.52 -4.75
CA LEU A 94 11.22 7.42 -6.21
C LEU A 94 12.59 7.53 -6.87
N ALA A 95 13.41 8.51 -6.45
CA ALA A 95 14.75 8.68 -6.97
C ALA A 95 15.62 7.45 -6.72
N ASP A 96 15.57 6.90 -5.50
CA ASP A 96 16.35 5.71 -5.14
C ASP A 96 15.94 4.47 -5.93
N VAL A 97 14.65 4.21 -6.02
CA VAL A 97 14.10 3.04 -6.74
C VAL A 97 14.44 3.11 -8.23
N THR A 98 14.32 4.27 -8.84
CA THR A 98 14.51 4.43 -10.29
C THR A 98 15.97 4.42 -10.73
N ARG A 99 16.93 4.38 -9.81
CA ARG A 99 18.34 4.12 -10.14
C ARG A 99 18.54 2.72 -10.68
N SER A 100 17.79 1.74 -10.17
CA SER A 100 17.96 0.33 -10.52
C SER A 100 16.76 -0.30 -11.20
N ALA A 101 15.59 0.34 -11.15
CA ALA A 101 14.35 -0.17 -11.70
C ALA A 101 13.69 0.84 -12.62
N THR A 102 13.06 0.34 -13.68
CA THR A 102 12.20 1.14 -14.54
C THR A 102 10.77 1.06 -13.99
N ILE A 103 10.16 2.21 -13.74
CA ILE A 103 8.76 2.31 -13.32
C ILE A 103 7.88 2.61 -14.52
N LYS A 104 6.61 2.21 -14.43
CA LYS A 104 5.65 2.42 -15.52
C LYS A 104 4.29 2.78 -14.97
N HIS A 105 3.41 3.24 -15.83
CA HIS A 105 2.03 3.58 -15.46
C HIS A 105 1.33 2.42 -14.74
N GLY A 106 0.74 2.71 -13.61
CA GLY A 106 0.03 1.73 -12.79
C GLY A 106 0.87 1.08 -11.69
N ASP A 107 2.19 1.21 -11.72
CA ASP A 107 3.04 0.75 -10.63
C ASP A 107 2.75 1.56 -9.36
N ILE A 108 2.93 0.94 -8.21
CA ILE A 108 2.66 1.54 -6.90
C ILE A 108 3.96 1.63 -6.10
N LEU A 109 4.23 2.83 -5.58
CA LEU A 109 5.33 3.08 -4.68
C LEU A 109 4.76 3.13 -3.26
N ALA A 110 5.15 2.20 -2.40
CA ALA A 110 4.60 2.09 -1.05
C ALA A 110 5.65 2.38 0.02
N ILE A 111 5.23 3.17 1.02
CA ILE A 111 6.03 3.45 2.22
C ILE A 111 5.29 2.83 3.41
N MET A 112 5.90 1.79 3.99
CA MET A 112 5.30 1.09 5.13
C MET A 112 5.32 1.98 6.38
N ASN A 113 4.22 1.94 7.14
CA ASN A 113 4.16 2.58 8.45
C ASN A 113 5.07 1.81 9.41
N PRO A 114 6.05 2.46 10.08
CA PRO A 114 6.95 1.79 11.01
C PRO A 114 6.33 1.49 12.38
N ASP A 115 5.12 1.99 12.67
CA ASP A 115 4.45 1.75 13.93
C ASP A 115 4.16 0.26 14.15
N ASP A 116 3.93 -0.13 15.41
CA ASP A 116 3.58 -1.51 15.76
C ASP A 116 2.31 -1.95 15.03
N PRO A 117 2.27 -3.19 14.53
CA PRO A 117 1.08 -3.70 13.87
C PRO A 117 -0.06 -3.92 14.85
N THR A 118 -1.28 -3.86 14.35
CA THR A 118 -2.50 -4.10 15.12
C THR A 118 -2.99 -5.54 14.90
N PRO A 119 -3.34 -6.29 15.97
CA PRO A 119 -3.92 -7.62 15.79
C PRO A 119 -5.20 -7.60 14.97
N ILE A 120 -5.39 -8.63 14.14
CA ILE A 120 -6.60 -8.81 13.35
C ILE A 120 -7.55 -9.76 14.08
N ARG A 121 -8.82 -9.38 14.20
CA ARG A 121 -9.86 -10.20 14.82
C ARG A 121 -11.07 -10.28 13.90
N ILE A 122 -11.77 -11.42 13.96
CA ILE A 122 -13.04 -11.60 13.26
C ILE A 122 -14.03 -10.56 13.78
N ASN A 123 -14.81 -9.98 12.88
CA ASN A 123 -15.76 -8.91 13.10
C ASN A 123 -15.15 -7.52 13.30
N ASP A 124 -13.85 -7.36 13.14
CA ASP A 124 -13.25 -6.04 13.10
C ASP A 124 -13.81 -5.24 11.92
N HIS A 125 -14.05 -3.96 12.15
CA HIS A 125 -14.40 -3.02 11.09
C HIS A 125 -13.23 -2.09 10.85
N ILE A 126 -12.73 -2.07 9.62
CA ILE A 126 -11.59 -1.24 9.23
C ILE A 126 -12.11 -0.03 8.47
N SER A 127 -11.86 1.14 9.04
CA SER A 127 -12.19 2.42 8.41
C SER A 127 -11.00 3.34 8.56
N LEU A 128 -10.34 3.67 7.44
CA LEU A 128 -9.16 4.51 7.43
C LEU A 128 -9.35 5.68 6.48
N SER A 129 -8.88 6.84 6.92
CA SER A 129 -8.99 8.09 6.17
C SER A 129 -7.62 8.70 5.89
N LEU A 130 -7.52 9.41 4.78
CA LEU A 130 -6.36 10.17 4.38
C LEU A 130 -6.83 11.58 4.04
N ASP A 131 -6.28 12.60 4.73
CA ASP A 131 -6.70 14.00 4.57
C ASP A 131 -8.22 14.19 4.63
N GLU A 132 -8.85 13.62 5.67
CA GLU A 132 -10.30 13.69 5.93
C GLU A 132 -11.16 12.93 4.92
N THR A 133 -10.56 12.23 3.96
CA THR A 133 -11.28 11.41 3.00
C THR A 133 -11.12 9.94 3.37
N GLU A 134 -12.24 9.24 3.57
CA GLU A 134 -12.22 7.81 3.84
C GLU A 134 -11.79 7.05 2.58
N VAL A 135 -10.69 6.29 2.68
CA VAL A 135 -10.13 5.55 1.55
C VAL A 135 -10.26 4.05 1.71
N LEU A 136 -10.43 3.57 2.94
CA LEU A 136 -10.59 2.15 3.26
C LEU A 136 -11.79 1.96 4.17
N ASN A 137 -12.67 1.03 3.81
CA ASN A 137 -13.82 0.65 4.64
C ASN A 137 -14.22 -0.78 4.30
N PHE A 138 -13.93 -1.72 5.20
CA PHE A 138 -14.30 -3.11 5.02
C PHE A 138 -14.38 -3.82 6.37
N ASN A 139 -14.99 -5.01 6.38
CA ASN A 139 -15.12 -5.84 7.56
C ASN A 139 -14.23 -7.07 7.45
N VAL A 140 -13.70 -7.50 8.59
CA VAL A 140 -13.01 -8.79 8.73
C VAL A 140 -14.03 -9.86 9.09
N LYS A 141 -14.05 -10.95 8.34
CA LYS A 141 -14.95 -12.08 8.54
C LYS A 141 -14.22 -13.34 8.95
#